data_eb03ce7078043aa620dfc7c792cd307f
#
_entry.id   eb03ce7078043aa620dfc7c792cd307f
#
_cell.length_a   1.000
_cell.length_b   1.000
_cell.length_c   1.000
_cell.angle_alpha   90.00
_cell.angle_beta   90.00
_cell.angle_gamma   90.00
#
_symmetry.space_group_name_H-M   'P 1'
#
loop_
_entity.id
_entity.type
_entity.pdbx_description
1 polymer ?
#
loop_
_entity_poly.entity_id
_entity_poly.type
_entity_poly.pdbx_seq_one_letter_code
_entity_poly.pdbx_strand_id
1 'polypeptide(L)'
;MTIYPNHTKRQLAEGKIAIGMGLHQSRLVDIAAIGKTCGFDWLFIDMEHSGLDLGVATQIASAALPVAITPIVRVPGKEHHHASRMLDGGAQGVVVPHVDTIEEARRVVSYCKYPPLGHRSLYGQQPQFGFRNVPIADAMQMANDETLVVIMLESPEAVAQADEMAAVPGVDVLLIGTNDFCAESGIPGQYGHAKVEDAYARVIAACRKHGKTPGMGGVVDHVLLEKYIGLGMRFILSGNDIGFLMAGARQRADYLHGLSY
;
A
#
# COMPACT_ATOMS: atom_id res chain seq x y z
N MET A 1 -18.90 15.89 -7.59
CA MET A 1 -18.08 14.71 -7.32
C MET A 1 -18.69 14.03 -6.10
N THR A 2 -19.10 12.78 -6.21
CA THR A 2 -19.87 12.08 -5.15
C THR A 2 -18.95 11.36 -4.18
N ILE A 3 -17.79 10.86 -4.64
CA ILE A 3 -16.74 10.19 -3.86
C ILE A 3 -15.38 10.80 -4.19
N TYR A 4 -14.46 10.84 -3.22
CA TYR A 4 -13.06 11.18 -3.48
C TYR A 4 -12.43 10.08 -4.35
N PRO A 5 -11.84 10.44 -5.51
CA PRO A 5 -11.25 9.45 -6.41
C PRO A 5 -9.96 8.85 -5.83
N ASN A 6 -9.75 7.56 -6.07
CA ASN A 6 -8.48 6.92 -5.80
C ASN A 6 -7.49 7.21 -6.96
N HIS A 7 -6.68 8.24 -6.78
CA HIS A 7 -5.72 8.68 -7.81
C HIS A 7 -4.67 7.61 -8.11
N THR A 8 -4.20 6.91 -7.10
CA THR A 8 -3.22 5.81 -7.26
C THR A 8 -3.81 4.68 -8.11
N LYS A 9 -5.05 4.26 -7.85
CA LYS A 9 -5.69 3.20 -8.63
C LYS A 9 -5.80 3.58 -10.12
N ARG A 10 -6.15 4.83 -10.40
CA ARG A 10 -6.23 5.34 -11.78
C ARG A 10 -4.87 5.38 -12.46
N GLN A 11 -3.84 5.87 -11.76
CA GLN A 11 -2.47 5.93 -12.26
C GLN A 11 -1.91 4.54 -12.59
N LEU A 12 -2.18 3.56 -11.73
CA LEU A 12 -1.81 2.16 -11.96
C LEU A 12 -2.56 1.55 -13.15
N ALA A 13 -3.85 1.87 -13.32
CA ALA A 13 -4.64 1.41 -14.47
C ALA A 13 -4.11 1.97 -15.81
N GLU A 14 -3.44 3.13 -15.79
CA GLU A 14 -2.74 3.70 -16.94
C GLU A 14 -1.34 3.08 -17.17
N GLY A 15 -0.93 2.10 -16.37
CA GLY A 15 0.38 1.45 -16.44
C GLY A 15 1.54 2.30 -15.89
N LYS A 16 1.25 3.44 -15.26
CA LYS A 16 2.23 4.32 -14.62
C LYS A 16 2.70 3.77 -13.29
N ILE A 17 3.89 4.20 -12.85
CA ILE A 17 4.34 3.94 -11.49
C ILE A 17 3.57 4.83 -10.50
N ALA A 18 3.26 4.27 -9.33
CA ALA A 18 2.73 5.02 -8.20
C ALA A 18 3.69 4.88 -7.02
N ILE A 19 4.18 6.01 -6.51
CA ILE A 19 5.18 6.05 -5.44
C ILE A 19 4.56 6.39 -4.10
N GLY A 20 4.87 5.56 -3.10
CA GLY A 20 4.35 5.66 -1.74
C GLY A 20 5.38 6.12 -0.74
N MET A 21 4.92 6.89 0.26
CA MET A 21 5.68 7.28 1.43
C MET A 21 5.21 6.48 2.65
N GLY A 22 6.13 5.74 3.28
CA GLY A 22 5.85 5.03 4.54
C GLY A 22 5.71 5.99 5.72
N LEU A 23 4.73 5.74 6.57
CA LEU A 23 4.51 6.49 7.80
C LEU A 23 4.68 5.57 9.00
N HIS A 24 5.78 5.75 9.74
CA HIS A 24 6.10 5.00 10.95
C HIS A 24 6.10 5.87 12.21
N GLN A 25 6.41 7.17 12.08
CA GLN A 25 6.55 8.10 13.22
C GLN A 25 5.60 9.29 13.15
N SER A 26 5.25 9.75 11.97
CA SER A 26 4.38 10.92 11.79
C SER A 26 2.95 10.64 12.27
N ARG A 27 2.46 11.48 13.18
CA ARG A 27 1.12 11.34 13.78
C ARG A 27 0.19 12.51 13.45
N LEU A 28 0.71 13.56 12.84
CA LEU A 28 -0.06 14.74 12.47
C LEU A 28 -0.68 14.56 11.09
N VAL A 29 -1.87 15.06 10.91
CA VAL A 29 -2.62 15.00 9.64
C VAL A 29 -1.94 15.75 8.50
N ASP A 30 -1.13 16.76 8.83
CA ASP A 30 -0.38 17.58 7.86
C ASP A 30 0.59 16.75 7.00
N ILE A 31 0.98 15.56 7.46
CA ILE A 31 1.85 14.66 6.71
C ILE A 31 1.26 14.29 5.33
N ALA A 32 -0.07 14.29 5.21
CA ALA A 32 -0.73 14.06 3.94
C ALA A 32 -0.41 15.17 2.92
N ALA A 33 -0.53 16.43 3.33
CA ALA A 33 -0.19 17.57 2.47
C ALA A 33 1.31 17.64 2.19
N ILE A 34 2.16 17.33 3.19
CA ILE A 34 3.61 17.26 3.03
C ILE A 34 3.98 16.19 2.00
N GLY A 35 3.48 14.98 2.13
CA GLY A 35 3.74 13.88 1.19
C GLY A 35 3.33 14.25 -0.23
N LYS A 36 2.15 14.85 -0.40
CA LYS A 36 1.68 15.34 -1.71
C LYS A 36 2.59 16.40 -2.30
N THR A 37 3.00 17.38 -1.50
CA THR A 37 3.91 18.47 -1.93
C THR A 37 5.28 17.92 -2.33
N CYS A 38 5.76 16.86 -1.67
CA CYS A 38 6.99 16.17 -2.02
C CYS A 38 6.86 15.26 -3.26
N GLY A 39 5.68 15.15 -3.86
CA GLY A 39 5.46 14.40 -5.10
C GLY A 39 5.07 12.94 -4.92
N PHE A 40 4.71 12.51 -3.71
CA PHE A 40 4.19 11.15 -3.49
C PHE A 40 2.74 11.02 -3.95
N ASP A 41 2.38 9.84 -4.45
CA ASP A 41 1.04 9.53 -4.95
C ASP A 41 0.16 8.94 -3.85
N TRP A 42 0.77 8.22 -2.91
CA TRP A 42 0.05 7.55 -1.83
C TRP A 42 0.85 7.50 -0.53
N LEU A 43 0.12 7.35 0.58
CA LEU A 43 0.67 7.12 1.91
C LEU A 43 0.54 5.65 2.27
N PHE A 44 1.63 5.06 2.76
CA PHE A 44 1.62 3.76 3.42
C PHE A 44 1.53 3.99 4.93
N ILE A 45 0.31 4.00 5.46
CA ILE A 45 0.07 4.18 6.90
C ILE A 45 0.26 2.83 7.56
N ASP A 46 1.39 2.67 8.25
CA ASP A 46 1.80 1.38 8.78
C ASP A 46 1.30 1.17 10.21
N MET A 47 0.34 0.25 10.39
CA MET A 47 -0.15 -0.14 11.71
C MET A 47 0.43 -1.47 12.20
N GLU A 48 1.29 -2.12 11.42
CA GLU A 48 1.97 -3.36 11.80
C GLU A 48 3.27 -3.07 12.55
N HIS A 49 4.16 -2.26 11.95
CA HIS A 49 5.50 -1.99 12.50
C HIS A 49 5.66 -0.56 13.03
N SER A 50 4.58 0.05 13.48
CA SER A 50 4.62 1.37 14.09
C SER A 50 3.77 1.46 15.35
N GLY A 51 3.89 2.55 16.08
CA GLY A 51 2.99 2.86 17.21
C GLY A 51 1.75 3.66 16.79
N LEU A 52 1.35 3.64 15.52
CA LEU A 52 0.14 4.29 15.05
C LEU A 52 -1.09 3.50 15.48
N ASP A 53 -1.97 4.14 16.23
CA ASP A 53 -3.25 3.57 16.59
C ASP A 53 -4.33 3.85 15.52
N LEU A 54 -5.48 3.20 15.66
CA LEU A 54 -6.61 3.35 14.76
C LEU A 54 -7.07 4.80 14.63
N GLY A 55 -7.08 5.57 15.72
CA GLY A 55 -7.53 6.95 15.74
C GLY A 55 -6.63 7.84 14.89
N VAL A 56 -5.32 7.76 15.10
CA VAL A 56 -4.33 8.50 14.31
C VAL A 56 -4.38 8.08 12.84
N ALA A 57 -4.40 6.78 12.55
CA ALA A 57 -4.42 6.28 11.19
C ALA A 57 -5.66 6.75 10.40
N THR A 58 -6.85 6.74 11.01
CA THR A 58 -8.09 7.23 10.38
C THR A 58 -8.10 8.74 10.19
N GLN A 59 -7.53 9.52 11.13
CA GLN A 59 -7.39 10.97 10.98
C GLN A 59 -6.48 11.33 9.80
N ILE A 60 -5.32 10.67 9.67
CA ILE A 60 -4.41 10.86 8.54
C ILE A 60 -5.09 10.44 7.23
N ALA A 61 -5.76 9.28 7.21
CA ALA A 61 -6.45 8.79 6.03
C ALA A 61 -7.55 9.77 5.57
N SER A 62 -8.36 10.26 6.49
CA SER A 62 -9.41 11.24 6.17
C SER A 62 -8.83 12.58 5.66
N ALA A 63 -7.73 13.07 6.25
CA ALA A 63 -7.06 14.30 5.82
C ALA A 63 -6.36 14.17 4.45
N ALA A 64 -5.99 12.97 4.05
CA ALA A 64 -5.36 12.69 2.76
C ALA A 64 -6.31 12.87 1.57
N LEU A 65 -7.62 12.61 1.77
CA LEU A 65 -8.62 12.63 0.71
C LEU A 65 -8.72 14.00 -0.02
N PRO A 66 -8.90 15.13 0.68
CA PRO A 66 -9.05 16.43 0.02
C PRO A 66 -7.76 16.95 -0.62
N VAL A 67 -6.59 16.46 -0.21
CA VAL A 67 -5.30 16.87 -0.80
C VAL A 67 -4.85 15.96 -1.94
N ALA A 68 -5.69 14.99 -2.33
CA ALA A 68 -5.47 14.10 -3.47
C ALA A 68 -4.18 13.27 -3.38
N ILE A 69 -3.86 12.77 -2.18
CA ILE A 69 -2.89 11.71 -1.94
C ILE A 69 -3.64 10.50 -1.41
N THR A 70 -3.41 9.32 -1.99
CA THR A 70 -4.21 8.13 -1.66
C THR A 70 -3.80 7.53 -0.31
N PRO A 71 -4.68 7.47 0.71
CA PRO A 71 -4.36 6.80 1.96
C PRO A 71 -4.54 5.29 1.85
N ILE A 72 -3.46 4.54 1.99
CA ILE A 72 -3.43 3.08 1.99
C ILE A 72 -2.85 2.64 3.32
N VAL A 73 -3.56 1.77 4.04
CA VAL A 73 -3.17 1.35 5.39
C VAL A 73 -2.69 -0.09 5.37
N ARG A 74 -1.48 -0.33 5.90
CA ARG A 74 -1.09 -1.69 6.26
C ARG A 74 -1.69 -2.01 7.62
N VAL A 75 -2.59 -2.98 7.62
CA VAL A 75 -3.25 -3.46 8.84
C VAL A 75 -2.32 -4.39 9.63
N PRO A 76 -2.50 -4.52 10.96
CA PRO A 76 -1.57 -5.28 11.80
C PRO A 76 -1.73 -6.80 11.67
N GLY A 77 -2.65 -7.28 10.85
CA GLY A 77 -2.90 -8.71 10.68
C GLY A 77 -4.10 -8.99 9.77
N LYS A 78 -4.48 -10.26 9.69
CA LYS A 78 -5.48 -10.79 8.75
C LYS A 78 -6.94 -10.73 9.26
N GLU A 79 -7.18 -10.22 10.46
CA GLU A 79 -8.52 -10.14 11.04
C GLU A 79 -9.37 -9.08 10.35
N HIS A 80 -10.59 -9.45 9.99
CA HIS A 80 -11.48 -8.63 9.16
C HIS A 80 -11.73 -7.23 9.72
N HIS A 81 -11.78 -7.07 11.05
CA HIS A 81 -12.12 -5.79 11.69
C HIS A 81 -11.00 -4.74 11.54
N HIS A 82 -9.76 -5.14 11.30
CA HIS A 82 -8.69 -4.19 11.04
C HIS A 82 -8.93 -3.45 9.73
N ALA A 83 -9.13 -4.19 8.64
CA ALA A 83 -9.35 -3.59 7.31
C ALA A 83 -10.68 -2.84 7.24
N SER A 84 -11.79 -3.41 7.72
CA SER A 84 -13.10 -2.77 7.65
C SER A 84 -13.14 -1.43 8.39
N ARG A 85 -12.56 -1.35 9.61
CA ARG A 85 -12.49 -0.09 10.37
C ARG A 85 -11.63 0.97 9.70
N MET A 86 -10.53 0.59 9.06
CA MET A 86 -9.70 1.54 8.32
C MET A 86 -10.40 2.07 7.07
N LEU A 87 -11.08 1.19 6.32
CA LEU A 87 -11.89 1.59 5.18
C LEU A 87 -13.07 2.49 5.58
N ASP A 88 -13.71 2.25 6.73
CA ASP A 88 -14.75 3.11 7.27
C ASP A 88 -14.20 4.47 7.73
N GLY A 89 -12.94 4.51 8.15
CA GLY A 89 -12.23 5.69 8.62
C GLY A 89 -11.56 6.56 7.55
N GLY A 90 -11.73 6.24 6.26
CA GLY A 90 -11.22 7.10 5.18
C GLY A 90 -10.13 6.48 4.31
N ALA A 91 -9.59 5.31 4.65
CA ALA A 91 -8.64 4.63 3.79
C ALA A 91 -9.26 4.29 2.43
N GLN A 92 -8.48 4.50 1.36
CA GLN A 92 -8.84 4.12 -0.01
C GLN A 92 -8.15 2.83 -0.47
N GLY A 93 -7.43 2.19 0.43
CA GLY A 93 -6.85 0.88 0.22
C GLY A 93 -6.31 0.29 1.51
N VAL A 94 -6.14 -1.03 1.49
CA VAL A 94 -5.51 -1.77 2.58
C VAL A 94 -4.43 -2.68 2.02
N VAL A 95 -3.31 -2.76 2.74
CA VAL A 95 -2.28 -3.78 2.59
C VAL A 95 -2.47 -4.79 3.71
N VAL A 96 -2.68 -6.05 3.36
CA VAL A 96 -2.78 -7.14 4.33
C VAL A 96 -1.48 -7.94 4.28
N PRO A 97 -0.71 -7.97 5.39
CA PRO A 97 0.57 -8.67 5.45
C PRO A 97 0.40 -10.18 5.56
N HIS A 98 1.47 -10.92 5.27
CA HIS A 98 1.62 -12.37 5.45
C HIS A 98 0.46 -13.20 4.87
N VAL A 99 0.03 -12.86 3.66
CA VAL A 99 -0.98 -13.65 2.95
C VAL A 99 -0.28 -14.74 2.16
N ASP A 100 -0.38 -15.98 2.64
CA ASP A 100 0.37 -17.10 2.11
C ASP A 100 -0.48 -18.05 1.25
N THR A 101 -1.81 -17.96 1.32
CA THR A 101 -2.71 -18.87 0.59
C THR A 101 -3.79 -18.13 -0.21
N ILE A 102 -4.31 -18.81 -1.24
CA ILE A 102 -5.43 -18.32 -2.06
C ILE A 102 -6.67 -18.09 -1.20
N GLU A 103 -6.93 -18.97 -0.24
CA GLU A 103 -8.06 -18.89 0.67
C GLU A 103 -7.97 -17.63 1.54
N GLU A 104 -6.77 -17.27 1.99
CA GLU A 104 -6.54 -16.01 2.70
C GLU A 104 -6.78 -14.81 1.78
N ALA A 105 -6.26 -14.83 0.55
CA ALA A 105 -6.51 -13.76 -0.42
C ALA A 105 -8.00 -13.55 -0.71
N ARG A 106 -8.77 -14.64 -0.90
CA ARG A 106 -10.24 -14.59 -1.03
C ARG A 106 -10.91 -14.00 0.20
N ARG A 107 -10.43 -14.36 1.39
CA ARG A 107 -10.94 -13.86 2.66
C ARG A 107 -10.67 -12.36 2.80
N VAL A 108 -9.48 -11.89 2.41
CA VAL A 108 -9.12 -10.46 2.37
C VAL A 108 -10.10 -9.68 1.47
N VAL A 109 -10.34 -10.14 0.26
CA VAL A 109 -11.32 -9.50 -0.63
C VAL A 109 -12.71 -9.49 0.00
N SER A 110 -13.12 -10.60 0.62
CA SER A 110 -14.44 -10.77 1.23
C SER A 110 -14.74 -9.67 2.25
N TYR A 111 -13.79 -9.29 3.10
CA TYR A 111 -14.04 -8.26 4.12
C TYR A 111 -13.65 -6.84 3.69
N CYS A 112 -12.98 -6.67 2.54
CA CYS A 112 -12.66 -5.34 2.00
C CYS A 112 -13.70 -4.81 1.01
N LYS A 113 -14.40 -5.69 0.33
CA LYS A 113 -15.36 -5.34 -0.74
C LYS A 113 -16.79 -5.63 -0.32
N TYR A 114 -17.71 -4.78 -0.80
CA TYR A 114 -19.16 -5.01 -0.66
C TYR A 114 -19.66 -6.06 -1.65
N PRO A 115 -20.86 -6.66 -1.42
CA PRO A 115 -21.50 -7.52 -2.41
C PRO A 115 -21.57 -6.85 -3.80
N PRO A 116 -21.47 -7.60 -4.92
CA PRO A 116 -21.34 -9.06 -4.96
C PRO A 116 -19.91 -9.59 -4.81
N LEU A 117 -18.89 -8.71 -4.73
CA LEU A 117 -17.48 -9.10 -4.66
C LEU A 117 -17.05 -9.62 -3.30
N GLY A 118 -17.68 -9.15 -2.23
CA GLY A 118 -17.33 -9.50 -0.86
C GLY A 118 -18.53 -9.43 0.08
N HIS A 119 -18.22 -9.35 1.39
CA HIS A 119 -19.20 -9.35 2.47
C HIS A 119 -18.91 -8.23 3.51
N ARG A 120 -18.21 -7.15 3.08
CA ARG A 120 -17.94 -6.00 3.96
C ARG A 120 -19.24 -5.48 4.56
N SER A 121 -19.24 -5.25 5.88
CA SER A 121 -20.37 -4.64 6.58
C SER A 121 -20.58 -3.20 6.11
N LEU A 122 -21.83 -2.82 5.93
CA LEU A 122 -22.21 -1.51 5.40
C LEU A 122 -22.16 -0.44 6.49
N TYR A 123 -21.50 0.68 6.18
CA TYR A 123 -21.54 1.92 6.95
C TYR A 123 -21.83 3.10 6.02
N GLY A 124 -22.81 3.95 6.37
CA GLY A 124 -23.38 4.92 5.42
C GLY A 124 -22.57 6.17 5.17
N GLN A 125 -22.18 6.91 6.23
CA GLN A 125 -21.58 8.25 6.13
C GLN A 125 -20.05 8.18 6.25
N GLN A 126 -19.37 7.81 5.18
CA GLN A 126 -17.93 7.64 5.18
C GLN A 126 -17.18 8.91 4.75
N PRO A 127 -15.94 9.13 5.24
CA PRO A 127 -15.08 10.24 4.83
C PRO A 127 -14.85 10.28 3.31
N GLN A 128 -14.74 9.12 2.63
CA GLN A 128 -14.57 9.03 1.17
C GLN A 128 -15.70 9.72 0.40
N PHE A 129 -16.88 9.81 0.96
CA PHE A 129 -18.03 10.55 0.40
C PHE A 129 -18.14 11.98 0.91
N GLY A 130 -17.16 12.45 1.71
CA GLY A 130 -17.24 13.75 2.39
C GLY A 130 -18.46 13.83 3.32
N PHE A 131 -18.82 12.70 3.96
CA PHE A 131 -19.97 12.54 4.86
C PHE A 131 -21.33 12.84 4.23
N ARG A 132 -21.40 12.89 2.89
CA ARG A 132 -22.66 13.15 2.17
C ARG A 132 -23.52 11.89 2.13
N ASN A 133 -24.83 12.09 2.11
CA ASN A 133 -25.78 11.01 1.87
C ASN A 133 -25.69 10.58 0.40
N VAL A 134 -25.45 9.31 0.18
CA VAL A 134 -25.43 8.66 -1.14
C VAL A 134 -26.37 7.47 -1.08
N PRO A 135 -27.17 7.20 -2.11
CA PRO A 135 -27.96 5.96 -2.16
C PRO A 135 -27.09 4.75 -1.92
N ILE A 136 -27.55 3.82 -1.08
CA ILE A 136 -26.73 2.71 -0.57
C ILE A 136 -26.13 1.87 -1.69
N ALA A 137 -26.91 1.53 -2.70
CA ALA A 137 -26.43 0.72 -3.84
C ALA A 137 -25.29 1.44 -4.60
N ASP A 138 -25.44 2.75 -4.83
CA ASP A 138 -24.43 3.55 -5.51
C ASP A 138 -23.16 3.68 -4.64
N ALA A 139 -23.32 3.89 -3.33
CA ALA A 139 -22.21 3.98 -2.40
C ALA A 139 -21.40 2.68 -2.35
N MET A 140 -22.05 1.52 -2.33
CA MET A 140 -21.39 0.21 -2.37
C MET A 140 -20.56 0.02 -3.65
N GLN A 141 -21.15 0.34 -4.81
CA GLN A 141 -20.47 0.21 -6.09
C GLN A 141 -19.27 1.17 -6.18
N MET A 142 -19.48 2.45 -5.88
CA MET A 142 -18.40 3.45 -5.89
C MET A 142 -17.26 3.08 -4.92
N ALA A 143 -17.58 2.62 -3.71
CA ALA A 143 -16.58 2.19 -2.75
C ALA A 143 -15.79 0.96 -3.25
N ASN A 144 -16.45 -0.01 -3.87
CA ASN A 144 -15.77 -1.15 -4.49
C ASN A 144 -14.81 -0.71 -5.61
N ASP A 145 -15.23 0.24 -6.43
CA ASP A 145 -14.44 0.74 -7.56
C ASP A 145 -13.21 1.54 -7.10
N GLU A 146 -13.34 2.31 -6.03
CA GLU A 146 -12.28 3.19 -5.53
C GLU A 146 -11.39 2.54 -4.44
N THR A 147 -11.72 1.36 -3.93
CA THR A 147 -10.90 0.66 -2.94
C THR A 147 -9.82 -0.19 -3.61
N LEU A 148 -8.55 -0.02 -3.19
CA LEU A 148 -7.44 -0.91 -3.53
C LEU A 148 -7.31 -2.01 -2.48
N VAL A 149 -7.29 -3.27 -2.94
CA VAL A 149 -6.95 -4.43 -2.11
C VAL A 149 -5.56 -4.91 -2.50
N VAL A 150 -4.63 -4.77 -1.56
CA VAL A 150 -3.23 -5.12 -1.74
C VAL A 150 -2.91 -6.35 -0.90
N ILE A 151 -2.53 -7.43 -1.56
CA ILE A 151 -2.05 -8.66 -0.94
C ILE A 151 -0.54 -8.58 -0.82
N MET A 152 0.00 -8.71 0.40
CA MET A 152 1.43 -8.66 0.63
C MET A 152 2.02 -10.06 0.72
N LEU A 153 2.97 -10.35 -0.18
CA LEU A 153 3.65 -11.64 -0.33
C LEU A 153 5.02 -11.52 0.33
N GLU A 154 5.27 -12.29 1.37
CA GLU A 154 6.45 -12.15 2.23
C GLU A 154 7.23 -13.45 2.40
N SER A 155 6.73 -14.56 1.81
CA SER A 155 7.36 -15.87 1.83
C SER A 155 7.56 -16.45 0.42
N PRO A 156 8.49 -17.39 0.22
CA PRO A 156 8.60 -18.13 -1.03
C PRO A 156 7.32 -18.89 -1.38
N GLU A 157 6.60 -19.39 -0.40
CA GLU A 157 5.33 -20.11 -0.51
C GLU A 157 4.22 -19.20 -1.07
N ALA A 158 4.13 -17.97 -0.56
CA ALA A 158 3.20 -16.96 -1.06
C ALA A 158 3.50 -16.58 -2.52
N VAL A 159 4.78 -16.34 -2.84
CA VAL A 159 5.22 -16.02 -4.20
C VAL A 159 4.96 -17.19 -5.17
N ALA A 160 5.06 -18.43 -4.70
CA ALA A 160 4.74 -19.59 -5.53
C ALA A 160 3.27 -19.63 -5.97
N GLN A 161 2.35 -19.05 -5.18
CA GLN A 161 0.92 -18.96 -5.45
C GLN A 161 0.48 -17.63 -6.09
N ALA A 162 1.41 -16.81 -6.56
CA ALA A 162 1.11 -15.48 -7.09
C ALA A 162 0.13 -15.49 -8.27
N ASP A 163 0.19 -16.50 -9.14
CA ASP A 163 -0.72 -16.61 -10.30
C ASP A 163 -2.18 -16.81 -9.85
N GLU A 164 -2.39 -17.72 -8.91
CA GLU A 164 -3.70 -18.02 -8.36
C GLU A 164 -4.25 -16.86 -7.51
N MET A 165 -3.39 -16.20 -6.73
CA MET A 165 -3.79 -15.01 -5.95
C MET A 165 -4.14 -13.83 -6.84
N ALA A 166 -3.39 -13.61 -7.93
CA ALA A 166 -3.71 -12.59 -8.92
C ALA A 166 -5.04 -12.85 -9.63
N ALA A 167 -5.42 -14.13 -9.81
CA ALA A 167 -6.69 -14.51 -10.41
C ALA A 167 -7.91 -14.23 -9.51
N VAL A 168 -7.73 -13.97 -8.20
CA VAL A 168 -8.84 -13.70 -7.28
C VAL A 168 -9.54 -12.39 -7.66
N PRO A 169 -10.85 -12.42 -7.98
CA PRO A 169 -11.61 -11.20 -8.25
C PRO A 169 -11.60 -10.26 -7.04
N GLY A 170 -11.31 -8.99 -7.25
CA GLY A 170 -11.24 -7.99 -6.19
C GLY A 170 -9.85 -7.75 -5.59
N VAL A 171 -8.86 -8.60 -5.87
CA VAL A 171 -7.44 -8.27 -5.67
C VAL A 171 -7.03 -7.23 -6.71
N ASP A 172 -6.34 -6.18 -6.30
CA ASP A 172 -5.86 -5.11 -7.19
C ASP A 172 -4.33 -5.16 -7.37
N VAL A 173 -3.60 -5.43 -6.29
CA VAL A 173 -2.13 -5.40 -6.24
C VAL A 173 -1.58 -6.64 -5.53
N LEU A 174 -0.51 -7.23 -6.07
CA LEU A 174 0.37 -8.15 -5.34
C LEU A 174 1.66 -7.41 -4.99
N LEU A 175 1.89 -7.17 -3.71
CA LEU A 175 3.04 -6.43 -3.17
C LEU A 175 4.04 -7.39 -2.54
N ILE A 176 5.27 -7.43 -3.03
CA ILE A 176 6.34 -8.19 -2.36
C ILE A 176 6.92 -7.35 -1.21
N GLY A 177 6.81 -7.87 0.02
CA GLY A 177 7.54 -7.39 1.21
C GLY A 177 8.96 -7.94 1.17
N THR A 178 9.88 -7.20 0.54
CA THR A 178 11.19 -7.74 0.18
C THR A 178 12.06 -8.08 1.38
N ASN A 179 11.91 -7.37 2.49
CA ASN A 179 12.67 -7.66 3.71
C ASN A 179 12.35 -9.07 4.25
N ASP A 180 11.06 -9.33 4.44
CA ASP A 180 10.59 -10.60 5.01
C ASP A 180 10.76 -11.74 4.00
N PHE A 181 10.49 -11.50 2.72
CA PHE A 181 10.81 -12.44 1.67
C PHE A 181 12.29 -12.85 1.67
N CYS A 182 13.22 -11.89 1.84
CA CYS A 182 14.65 -12.21 1.94
C CYS A 182 14.97 -13.01 3.21
N ALA A 183 14.37 -12.67 4.34
CA ALA A 183 14.56 -13.38 5.60
C ALA A 183 14.08 -14.83 5.50
N GLU A 184 12.84 -15.06 5.04
CA GLU A 184 12.24 -16.37 4.83
C GLU A 184 12.97 -17.21 3.77
N SER A 185 13.59 -16.54 2.77
CA SER A 185 14.42 -17.18 1.73
C SER A 185 15.84 -17.54 2.19
N GLY A 186 16.23 -17.20 3.45
CA GLY A 186 17.57 -17.41 3.98
C GLY A 186 18.64 -16.48 3.39
N ILE A 187 18.24 -15.31 2.88
CA ILE A 187 19.12 -14.31 2.26
C ILE A 187 18.86 -12.90 2.83
N PRO A 188 18.79 -12.69 4.17
CA PRO A 188 18.41 -11.42 4.76
C PRO A 188 19.31 -10.27 4.27
N GLY A 189 18.67 -9.15 3.84
CA GLY A 189 19.35 -7.96 3.34
C GLY A 189 19.96 -8.07 1.94
N GLN A 190 19.85 -9.21 1.25
CA GLN A 190 20.43 -9.43 -0.08
C GLN A 190 19.41 -9.12 -1.19
N TYR A 191 18.97 -7.87 -1.27
CA TYR A 191 17.89 -7.44 -2.18
C TYR A 191 18.22 -7.59 -3.68
N GLY A 192 19.49 -7.69 -4.05
CA GLY A 192 19.97 -7.98 -5.42
C GLY A 192 20.16 -9.45 -5.74
N HIS A 193 19.82 -10.37 -4.83
CA HIS A 193 20.01 -11.80 -5.02
C HIS A 193 19.06 -12.38 -6.08
N ALA A 194 19.51 -13.40 -6.84
CA ALA A 194 18.71 -14.02 -7.92
C ALA A 194 17.33 -14.49 -7.47
N LYS A 195 17.18 -15.00 -6.24
CA LYS A 195 15.86 -15.38 -5.68
C LYS A 195 14.87 -14.22 -5.65
N VAL A 196 15.33 -12.98 -5.35
CA VAL A 196 14.47 -11.78 -5.35
C VAL A 196 14.05 -11.43 -6.77
N GLU A 197 15.00 -11.49 -7.71
CA GLU A 197 14.72 -11.25 -9.13
C GLU A 197 13.71 -12.24 -9.70
N ASP A 198 13.87 -13.53 -9.39
CA ASP A 198 12.94 -14.60 -9.78
C ASP A 198 11.54 -14.39 -9.18
N ALA A 199 11.46 -14.00 -7.89
CA ALA A 199 10.20 -13.69 -7.23
C ALA A 199 9.49 -12.51 -7.91
N TYR A 200 10.22 -11.45 -8.21
CA TYR A 200 9.69 -10.28 -8.90
C TYR A 200 9.20 -10.63 -10.30
N ALA A 201 9.99 -11.37 -11.07
CA ALA A 201 9.62 -11.82 -12.42
C ALA A 201 8.32 -12.65 -12.38
N ARG A 202 8.19 -13.55 -11.42
CA ARG A 202 6.98 -14.39 -11.22
C ARG A 202 5.76 -13.54 -10.91
N VAL A 203 5.85 -12.62 -9.94
CA VAL A 203 4.73 -11.74 -9.57
C VAL A 203 4.35 -10.80 -10.71
N ILE A 204 5.32 -10.25 -11.46
CA ILE A 204 5.07 -9.43 -12.64
C ILE A 204 4.32 -10.24 -13.70
N ALA A 205 4.72 -11.48 -13.97
CA ALA A 205 4.08 -12.35 -14.95
C ALA A 205 2.62 -12.67 -14.55
N ALA A 206 2.40 -13.03 -13.26
CA ALA A 206 1.08 -13.28 -12.70
C ALA A 206 0.16 -12.06 -12.81
N CYS A 207 0.64 -10.90 -12.39
CA CYS A 207 -0.12 -9.67 -12.45
C CYS A 207 -0.48 -9.29 -13.89
N ARG A 208 0.47 -9.40 -14.83
CA ARG A 208 0.23 -9.14 -16.25
C ARG A 208 -0.84 -10.06 -16.84
N LYS A 209 -0.80 -11.34 -16.52
CA LYS A 209 -1.76 -12.34 -16.98
C LYS A 209 -3.19 -12.04 -16.55
N HIS A 210 -3.36 -11.53 -15.33
CA HIS A 210 -4.67 -11.31 -14.70
C HIS A 210 -5.08 -9.83 -14.63
N GLY A 211 -4.35 -8.92 -15.29
CA GLY A 211 -4.66 -7.48 -15.29
C GLY A 211 -4.55 -6.84 -13.91
N LYS A 212 -3.60 -7.30 -13.08
CA LYS A 212 -3.29 -6.78 -11.74
C LYS A 212 -2.00 -5.97 -11.76
N THR A 213 -1.71 -5.29 -10.67
CA THR A 213 -0.51 -4.47 -10.53
C THR A 213 0.53 -5.17 -9.68
N PRO A 214 1.77 -5.35 -10.15
CA PRO A 214 2.87 -5.81 -9.31
C PRO A 214 3.45 -4.66 -8.49
N GLY A 215 3.71 -4.94 -7.21
CA GLY A 215 4.26 -3.98 -6.26
C GLY A 215 5.49 -4.50 -5.53
N MET A 216 6.30 -3.58 -5.03
CA MET A 216 7.46 -3.87 -4.19
C MET A 216 7.60 -2.88 -3.03
N GLY A 217 8.10 -3.37 -1.89
CA GLY A 217 8.47 -2.57 -0.73
C GLY A 217 9.78 -3.05 -0.11
N GLY A 218 10.47 -2.17 0.61
CA GLY A 218 11.71 -2.48 1.33
C GLY A 218 13.01 -2.24 0.56
N VAL A 219 12.96 -1.99 -0.75
CA VAL A 219 14.14 -1.67 -1.57
C VAL A 219 14.29 -0.15 -1.68
N VAL A 220 15.48 0.36 -1.30
CA VAL A 220 15.81 1.80 -1.35
C VAL A 220 17.05 2.09 -2.19
N ASP A 221 17.80 1.06 -2.59
CA ASP A 221 18.96 1.21 -3.47
C ASP A 221 18.53 1.64 -4.88
N HIS A 222 19.13 2.71 -5.39
CA HIS A 222 18.72 3.33 -6.66
C HIS A 222 18.92 2.41 -7.87
N VAL A 223 20.00 1.62 -7.89
CA VAL A 223 20.30 0.69 -9.00
C VAL A 223 19.27 -0.43 -9.03
N LEU A 224 18.92 -0.96 -7.87
CA LEU A 224 17.91 -2.01 -7.76
C LEU A 224 16.50 -1.47 -8.05
N LEU A 225 16.17 -0.25 -7.61
CA LEU A 225 14.91 0.41 -7.95
C LEU A 225 14.75 0.56 -9.46
N GLU A 226 15.77 1.12 -10.14
CA GLU A 226 15.77 1.27 -11.60
C GLU A 226 15.58 -0.08 -12.31
N LYS A 227 16.34 -1.10 -11.88
CA LYS A 227 16.25 -2.46 -12.41
C LYS A 227 14.83 -3.02 -12.28
N TYR A 228 14.24 -2.98 -11.07
CA TYR A 228 12.96 -3.64 -10.80
C TYR A 228 11.77 -2.88 -11.39
N ILE A 229 11.82 -1.57 -11.43
CA ILE A 229 10.85 -0.75 -12.16
C ILE A 229 10.95 -1.03 -13.67
N GLY A 230 12.16 -1.18 -14.19
CA GLY A 230 12.42 -1.58 -15.58
C GLY A 230 11.85 -2.95 -15.93
N LEU A 231 11.89 -3.91 -15.01
CA LEU A 231 11.27 -5.25 -15.16
C LEU A 231 9.73 -5.18 -15.19
N GLY A 232 9.13 -4.18 -14.55
CA GLY A 232 7.68 -4.00 -14.60
C GLY A 232 6.99 -3.71 -13.29
N MET A 233 7.70 -3.52 -12.15
CA MET A 233 7.09 -3.08 -10.90
C MET A 233 6.46 -1.71 -11.05
N ARG A 234 5.24 -1.51 -10.50
CA ARG A 234 4.47 -0.26 -10.66
C ARG A 234 3.97 0.34 -9.36
N PHE A 235 3.61 -0.45 -8.36
CA PHE A 235 3.20 0.02 -7.04
C PHE A 235 4.44 -0.01 -6.12
N ILE A 236 5.04 1.17 -5.88
CA ILE A 236 6.38 1.30 -5.30
C ILE A 236 6.31 1.91 -3.91
N LEU A 237 6.76 1.18 -2.90
CA LEU A 237 7.01 1.70 -1.56
C LEU A 237 8.53 1.79 -1.35
N SER A 238 9.08 3.01 -1.38
CA SER A 238 10.51 3.24 -1.23
C SER A 238 10.77 4.39 -0.26
N GLY A 239 11.16 4.03 0.95
CA GLY A 239 11.45 4.97 2.03
C GLY A 239 10.23 5.30 2.90
N ASN A 240 10.53 5.95 4.02
CA ASN A 240 9.56 6.34 5.03
C ASN A 240 9.94 7.66 5.71
N ASP A 241 8.99 8.21 6.46
CA ASP A 241 9.09 9.51 7.13
C ASP A 241 10.34 9.64 8.02
N ILE A 242 10.63 8.62 8.84
CA ILE A 242 11.82 8.66 9.72
C ILE A 242 13.13 8.56 8.93
N GLY A 243 13.16 7.76 7.87
CA GLY A 243 14.33 7.63 7.00
C GLY A 243 14.67 8.96 6.31
N PHE A 244 13.66 9.63 5.75
CA PHE A 244 13.83 10.94 5.11
C PHE A 244 14.26 12.02 6.11
N LEU A 245 13.64 12.07 7.31
CA LEU A 245 14.00 12.99 8.37
C LEU A 245 15.45 12.78 8.80
N MET A 246 15.85 11.54 9.07
CA MET A 246 17.20 11.20 9.51
C MET A 246 18.27 11.57 8.46
N ALA A 247 18.00 11.29 7.20
CA ALA A 247 18.91 11.62 6.11
C ALA A 247 19.14 13.13 5.98
N GLY A 248 18.06 13.92 5.91
CA GLY A 248 18.14 15.37 5.79
C GLY A 248 18.75 16.05 7.03
N ALA A 249 18.39 15.58 8.22
CA ALA A 249 18.94 16.11 9.47
C ALA A 249 20.44 15.82 9.59
N ARG A 250 20.88 14.60 9.28
CA ARG A 250 22.29 14.22 9.30
C ARG A 250 23.10 15.05 8.30
N GLN A 251 22.63 15.14 7.07
CA GLN A 251 23.31 15.95 6.04
C GLN A 251 23.52 17.40 6.49
N ARG A 252 22.53 18.01 7.15
CA ARG A 252 22.63 19.38 7.67
C ARG A 252 23.61 19.49 8.85
N ALA A 253 23.55 18.55 9.79
CA ALA A 253 24.44 18.53 10.95
C ALA A 253 25.92 18.34 10.53
N ASP A 254 26.19 17.38 9.65
CA ASP A 254 27.53 17.11 9.13
C ASP A 254 28.11 18.33 8.40
N TYR A 255 27.30 19.01 7.59
CA TYR A 255 27.69 20.25 6.92
C TYR A 255 28.11 21.34 7.92
N LEU A 256 27.28 21.59 8.95
CA LEU A 256 27.55 22.63 9.94
C LEU A 256 28.77 22.32 10.83
N HIS A 257 28.93 21.07 11.24
CA HIS A 257 30.11 20.64 12.02
C HIS A 257 31.41 20.68 11.21
N GLY A 258 31.33 20.59 9.88
CA GLY A 258 32.47 20.69 8.99
C GLY A 258 32.95 22.14 8.71
N LEU A 259 32.21 23.16 9.17
CA LEU A 259 32.65 24.56 8.99
C LEU A 259 33.78 24.89 9.95
N SER A 260 34.87 25.47 9.42
CA SER A 260 35.95 26.09 10.23
C SER A 260 35.56 27.52 10.56
N TYR A 261 35.69 27.93 11.81
CA TYR A 261 35.42 29.29 12.31
C TYR A 261 36.55 29.73 13.29
#